data_cb85f1f65e1eb6bfe16273b0cde2b5fe
#
_entry.id   cb85f1f65e1eb6bfe16273b0cde2b5fe
#
_cell.length_a   1.000
_cell.length_b   1.000
_cell.length_c   1.000
_cell.angle_alpha   90.00
_cell.angle_beta   90.00
_cell.angle_gamma   90.00
#
_symmetry.space_group_name_H-M   'P 1'
#
loop_
_entity.id
_entity.type
_entity.pdbx_description
1 polymer ?
#
loop_
_entity_poly.entity_id
_entity_poly.type
_entity_poly.pdbx_seq_one_letter_code
_entity_poly.pdbx_strand_id
1 'polypeptide(L)'
;MTQLNEKDGFTLVEMLLVVMIIATLAAMIVPRFAGRAKEAKIAAATADVRSSIAAALDLYEVDNGVYPTTEQGLQALVGAPSTPPVPQKWRGPYLKKKGGFNDPWGNPYQYHCPGIHNTEDYDLYSMGPGGTEDGNGQITNWDDPTKS
;
A
#
# COMPACT_ATOMS: atom_id res chain seq x y z
N MET A 1 3.71 30.57 64.06
CA MET A 1 4.84 30.36 63.12
C MET A 1 4.28 29.74 61.85
N THR A 2 4.08 30.59 60.84
CA THR A 2 3.54 30.15 59.55
C THR A 2 4.70 29.81 58.64
N GLN A 3 4.90 28.55 58.36
CA GLN A 3 5.85 28.07 57.35
C GLN A 3 5.37 28.49 55.99
N LEU A 4 6.07 29.43 55.37
CA LEU A 4 5.86 29.76 53.95
C LEU A 4 6.41 28.59 53.13
N ASN A 5 5.51 27.90 52.43
CA ASN A 5 5.81 26.87 51.49
C ASN A 5 6.43 27.52 50.24
N GLU A 6 7.75 27.52 50.10
CA GLU A 6 8.43 27.97 48.90
C GLU A 6 7.98 27.06 47.74
N LYS A 7 7.20 27.58 46.83
CA LYS A 7 6.91 26.92 45.57
C LYS A 7 8.12 27.15 44.67
N ASP A 8 8.97 26.14 44.55
CA ASP A 8 10.05 26.12 43.59
C ASP A 8 9.47 26.22 42.17
N GLY A 9 9.54 27.38 41.61
CA GLY A 9 9.14 27.61 40.22
C GLY A 9 10.29 27.23 39.30
N PHE A 10 9.98 26.50 38.20
CA PHE A 10 10.95 26.20 37.17
C PHE A 10 11.55 27.46 36.56
N THR A 11 12.88 27.47 36.41
CA THR A 11 13.56 28.59 35.78
C THR A 11 13.43 28.51 34.25
N LEU A 12 13.47 29.66 33.59
CA LEU A 12 13.42 29.75 32.11
C LEU A 12 14.61 28.99 31.48
N VAL A 13 15.78 29.03 32.14
CA VAL A 13 16.98 28.30 31.68
C VAL A 13 16.78 26.79 31.76
N GLU A 14 16.14 26.29 32.83
CA GLU A 14 15.84 24.86 32.99
C GLU A 14 14.90 24.34 31.91
N MET A 15 13.88 25.13 31.55
CA MET A 15 12.98 24.80 30.42
C MET A 15 13.72 24.82 29.08
N LEU A 16 14.60 25.77 28.84
CA LEU A 16 15.44 25.81 27.63
C LEU A 16 16.37 24.61 27.54
N LEU A 17 16.97 24.18 28.62
CA LEU A 17 17.85 22.99 28.68
C LEU A 17 17.05 21.73 28.34
N VAL A 18 15.87 21.55 28.91
CA VAL A 18 15.01 20.39 28.65
C VAL A 18 14.59 20.34 27.17
N VAL A 19 14.16 21.47 26.60
CA VAL A 19 13.80 21.52 25.18
C VAL A 19 15.01 21.20 24.27
N MET A 20 16.19 21.69 24.63
CA MET A 20 17.44 21.41 23.88
C MET A 20 17.80 19.92 23.89
N ILE A 21 17.68 19.26 25.05
CA ILE A 21 17.90 17.82 25.18
C ILE A 21 16.88 17.03 24.36
N ILE A 22 15.60 17.35 24.47
CA ILE A 22 14.54 16.67 23.70
C ILE A 22 14.74 16.87 22.19
N ALA A 23 15.08 18.08 21.75
CA ALA A 23 15.34 18.38 20.35
C ALA A 23 16.52 17.58 19.78
N THR A 24 17.61 17.45 20.54
CA THR A 24 18.77 16.67 20.10
C THR A 24 18.47 15.18 20.03
N LEU A 25 17.73 14.63 20.98
CA LEU A 25 17.30 13.22 20.97
C LEU A 25 16.30 12.97 19.81
N ALA A 26 15.35 13.86 19.60
CA ALA A 26 14.38 13.75 18.50
C ALA A 26 15.07 13.77 17.13
N ALA A 27 16.06 14.64 16.92
CA ALA A 27 16.82 14.71 15.66
C ALA A 27 17.54 13.39 15.30
N MET A 28 17.91 12.59 16.28
CA MET A 28 18.58 11.30 16.07
C MET A 28 17.59 10.17 15.74
N ILE A 29 16.37 10.26 16.25
CA ILE A 29 15.37 9.18 16.18
C ILE A 29 14.49 9.30 14.92
N VAL A 30 14.04 10.51 14.57
CA VAL A 30 13.11 10.77 13.47
C VAL A 30 13.54 10.17 12.12
N PRO A 31 14.81 10.30 11.65
CA PRO A 31 15.21 9.74 10.36
C PRO A 31 15.11 8.21 10.29
N ARG A 32 15.29 7.51 11.40
CA ARG A 32 15.21 6.04 11.45
C ARG A 32 13.77 5.53 11.27
N PHE A 33 12.77 6.26 11.75
CA PHE A 33 11.36 5.90 11.57
C PHE A 33 10.89 6.11 10.12
N ALA A 34 11.36 7.16 9.46
CA ALA A 34 10.99 7.44 8.07
C ALA A 34 11.43 6.32 7.11
N GLY A 35 12.64 5.76 7.28
CA GLY A 35 13.12 4.62 6.50
C GLY A 35 12.26 3.38 6.68
N ARG A 36 11.98 3.00 7.92
CA ARG A 36 11.15 1.83 8.24
C ARG A 36 9.70 1.96 7.72
N ALA A 37 9.12 3.15 7.80
CA ALA A 37 7.78 3.39 7.26
C ALA A 37 7.73 3.21 5.74
N LYS A 38 8.79 3.62 5.01
CA LYS A 38 8.91 3.39 3.56
C LYS A 38 9.00 1.91 3.23
N GLU A 39 9.87 1.18 3.92
CA GLU A 39 10.03 -0.28 3.75
C GLU A 39 8.73 -1.04 4.04
N ALA A 40 8.02 -0.69 5.11
CA ALA A 40 6.74 -1.29 5.46
C ALA A 40 5.67 -1.07 4.36
N LYS A 41 5.62 0.12 3.76
CA LYS A 41 4.72 0.41 2.64
C LYS A 41 5.07 -0.40 1.39
N ILE A 42 6.35 -0.53 1.07
CA ILE A 42 6.81 -1.36 -0.06
C ILE A 42 6.44 -2.82 0.18
N ALA A 43 6.69 -3.35 1.37
CA ALA A 43 6.34 -4.72 1.72
C ALA A 43 4.82 -4.97 1.64
N ALA A 44 3.99 -4.03 2.10
CA ALA A 44 2.53 -4.12 2.01
C ALA A 44 2.05 -4.13 0.55
N ALA A 45 2.56 -3.22 -0.29
CA ALA A 45 2.20 -3.20 -1.71
C ALA A 45 2.67 -4.47 -2.43
N THR A 46 3.85 -4.99 -2.10
CA THR A 46 4.35 -6.26 -2.65
C THR A 46 3.46 -7.43 -2.26
N ALA A 47 3.02 -7.50 -1.01
CA ALA A 47 2.10 -8.52 -0.53
C ALA A 47 0.73 -8.42 -1.23
N ASP A 48 0.21 -7.22 -1.45
CA ASP A 48 -1.04 -7.02 -2.20
C ASP A 48 -0.89 -7.49 -3.65
N VAL A 49 0.14 -7.06 -4.37
CA VAL A 49 0.35 -7.33 -5.79
C VAL A 49 0.68 -8.82 -6.05
N ARG A 50 1.56 -9.42 -5.23
CA ARG A 50 2.09 -10.78 -5.48
C ARG A 50 1.36 -11.87 -4.69
N SER A 51 0.48 -11.51 -3.76
CA SER A 51 -0.21 -12.50 -2.93
C SER A 51 -1.70 -12.24 -2.80
N SER A 52 -2.13 -11.16 -2.13
CA SER A 52 -3.53 -10.99 -1.76
C SER A 52 -4.46 -10.81 -2.95
N ILE A 53 -4.12 -9.88 -3.86
CA ILE A 53 -4.92 -9.61 -5.06
C ILE A 53 -4.72 -10.72 -6.09
N ALA A 54 -3.49 -11.21 -6.26
CA ALA A 54 -3.17 -12.32 -7.15
C ALA A 54 -4.02 -13.57 -6.80
N ALA A 55 -4.00 -14.01 -5.55
CA ALA A 55 -4.79 -15.16 -5.13
C ALA A 55 -6.31 -14.97 -5.33
N ALA A 56 -6.80 -13.75 -5.20
CA ALA A 56 -8.22 -13.45 -5.48
C ALA A 56 -8.54 -13.49 -6.98
N LEU A 57 -7.60 -13.07 -7.84
CA LEU A 57 -7.70 -13.19 -9.29
C LEU A 57 -7.68 -14.65 -9.73
N ASP A 58 -6.78 -15.45 -9.16
CA ASP A 58 -6.71 -16.89 -9.44
C ASP A 58 -8.02 -17.61 -9.05
N LEU A 59 -8.60 -17.28 -7.89
CA LEU A 59 -9.90 -17.83 -7.48
C LEU A 59 -11.05 -17.39 -8.42
N TYR A 60 -11.01 -16.15 -8.89
CA TYR A 60 -11.96 -15.68 -9.90
C TYR A 60 -11.84 -16.49 -11.19
N GLU A 61 -10.61 -16.72 -11.67
CA GLU A 61 -10.35 -17.54 -12.87
C GLU A 61 -10.83 -18.97 -12.71
N VAL A 62 -10.55 -19.60 -11.57
CA VAL A 62 -11.01 -20.97 -11.26
C VAL A 62 -12.54 -21.11 -11.37
N ASP A 63 -13.28 -20.13 -10.90
CA ASP A 63 -14.75 -20.17 -10.94
C ASP A 63 -15.30 -19.82 -12.34
N ASN A 64 -14.70 -18.87 -13.04
CA ASN A 64 -15.26 -18.27 -14.25
C ASN A 64 -14.53 -18.70 -15.53
N GLY A 65 -13.36 -19.34 -15.42
CA GLY A 65 -12.57 -19.84 -16.54
C GLY A 65 -11.71 -18.78 -17.24
N VAL A 66 -11.79 -17.52 -16.80
CA VAL A 66 -11.01 -16.38 -17.33
C VAL A 66 -10.79 -15.37 -16.21
N TYR A 67 -9.76 -14.55 -16.33
CA TYR A 67 -9.57 -13.38 -15.48
C TYR A 67 -10.58 -12.27 -15.81
N PRO A 68 -10.84 -11.33 -14.87
CA PRO A 68 -11.61 -10.13 -15.21
C PRO A 68 -10.97 -9.36 -16.36
N THR A 69 -11.76 -8.75 -17.21
CA THR A 69 -11.21 -7.86 -18.25
C THR A 69 -10.66 -6.57 -17.65
N THR A 70 -9.84 -5.83 -18.38
CA THR A 70 -9.36 -4.51 -17.96
C THR A 70 -10.51 -3.57 -17.57
N GLU A 71 -11.64 -3.62 -18.32
CA GLU A 71 -12.82 -2.80 -18.03
C GLU A 71 -13.55 -3.22 -16.75
N GLN A 72 -13.61 -4.52 -16.47
CA GLN A 72 -14.18 -5.04 -15.23
C GLN A 72 -13.30 -4.70 -14.02
N GLY A 73 -11.99 -4.69 -14.24
CA GLY A 73 -10.99 -4.31 -13.27
C GLY A 73 -11.03 -5.15 -11.98
N LEU A 74 -10.31 -4.69 -10.97
CA LEU A 74 -10.24 -5.35 -9.67
C LEU A 74 -11.58 -5.31 -8.90
N GLN A 75 -12.54 -4.47 -9.31
CA GLN A 75 -13.87 -4.42 -8.70
C GLN A 75 -14.64 -5.73 -8.88
N ALA A 76 -14.34 -6.49 -9.95
CA ALA A 76 -14.89 -7.83 -10.18
C ALA A 76 -14.58 -8.83 -9.04
N LEU A 77 -13.57 -8.57 -8.23
CA LEU A 77 -13.20 -9.41 -7.08
C LEU A 77 -14.11 -9.18 -5.85
N VAL A 78 -14.78 -8.05 -5.77
CA VAL A 78 -15.63 -7.70 -4.61
C VAL A 78 -17.11 -7.63 -4.96
N GLY A 79 -17.45 -7.48 -6.24
CA GLY A 79 -18.83 -7.47 -6.74
C GLY A 79 -18.91 -8.12 -8.12
N ALA A 80 -20.01 -8.82 -8.40
CA ALA A 80 -20.23 -9.43 -9.71
C ALA A 80 -20.26 -8.34 -10.79
N PRO A 81 -19.39 -8.40 -11.81
CA PRO A 81 -19.39 -7.42 -12.87
C PRO A 81 -20.63 -7.55 -13.74
N SER A 82 -21.17 -6.40 -14.18
CA SER A 82 -22.24 -6.32 -15.18
C SER A 82 -21.71 -6.02 -16.58
N THR A 83 -20.44 -5.64 -16.69
CA THR A 83 -19.76 -5.40 -17.98
C THR A 83 -19.46 -6.73 -18.67
N PRO A 84 -19.78 -6.89 -19.96
CA PRO A 84 -19.45 -8.11 -20.71
C PRO A 84 -17.93 -8.38 -20.79
N PRO A 85 -17.53 -9.67 -20.79
CA PRO A 85 -18.35 -10.87 -20.64
C PRO A 85 -18.81 -11.08 -19.18
N VAL A 86 -20.14 -11.12 -18.98
CA VAL A 86 -20.71 -11.28 -17.63
C VAL A 86 -20.46 -12.70 -17.13
N PRO A 87 -19.76 -12.88 -15.98
CA PRO A 87 -19.45 -14.19 -15.44
C PRO A 87 -20.73 -14.91 -14.97
N GLN A 88 -20.92 -16.14 -15.44
CA GLN A 88 -22.09 -16.96 -15.11
C GLN A 88 -21.93 -17.73 -13.80
N LYS A 89 -20.72 -17.88 -13.32
CA LYS A 89 -20.37 -18.69 -12.13
C LYS A 89 -19.68 -17.88 -11.04
N TRP A 90 -19.92 -16.56 -11.02
CA TRP A 90 -19.32 -15.72 -9.99
C TRP A 90 -19.75 -16.17 -8.58
N ARG A 91 -18.79 -16.47 -7.73
CA ARG A 91 -18.99 -16.97 -6.35
C ARG A 91 -18.35 -16.07 -5.29
N GLY A 92 -17.97 -14.86 -5.69
CA GLY A 92 -17.33 -13.92 -4.77
C GLY A 92 -18.21 -13.47 -3.59
N PRO A 93 -17.75 -12.55 -2.80
CA PRO A 93 -16.52 -11.77 -3.02
C PRO A 93 -15.24 -12.60 -2.81
N TYR A 94 -14.30 -12.49 -3.74
CA TYR A 94 -13.00 -13.17 -3.69
C TYR A 94 -12.00 -12.45 -2.80
N LEU A 95 -12.24 -11.15 -2.56
CA LEU A 95 -11.42 -10.34 -1.67
C LEU A 95 -12.32 -9.52 -0.73
N LYS A 96 -12.10 -9.65 0.57
CA LYS A 96 -12.77 -8.85 1.60
C LYS A 96 -12.06 -7.52 1.80
N LYS A 97 -12.11 -6.63 0.81
CA LYS A 97 -11.53 -5.30 0.90
C LYS A 97 -12.64 -4.25 0.95
N LYS A 98 -12.72 -3.48 2.05
CA LYS A 98 -13.60 -2.32 2.15
C LYS A 98 -12.86 -1.09 1.63
N GLY A 99 -13.42 -0.42 0.64
CA GLY A 99 -12.81 0.74 -0.02
C GLY A 99 -12.21 0.39 -1.39
N GLY A 100 -11.62 1.36 -2.05
CA GLY A 100 -10.99 1.17 -3.36
C GLY A 100 -9.71 0.32 -3.30
N PHE A 101 -9.28 -0.17 -4.46
CA PHE A 101 -8.01 -0.88 -4.61
C PHE A 101 -6.86 0.12 -4.69
N ASN A 102 -6.53 0.73 -3.55
CA ASN A 102 -5.44 1.69 -3.45
C ASN A 102 -4.23 1.06 -2.75
N ASP A 103 -3.07 1.46 -3.21
CA ASP A 103 -1.79 1.12 -2.61
C ASP A 103 -1.54 1.89 -1.29
N PRO A 104 -0.47 1.58 -0.54
CA PRO A 104 -0.14 2.26 0.71
C PRO A 104 0.19 3.76 0.59
N TRP A 105 0.37 4.28 -0.61
CA TRP A 105 0.57 5.71 -0.89
C TRP A 105 -0.71 6.42 -1.31
N GLY A 106 -1.81 5.67 -1.53
CA GLY A 106 -3.13 6.19 -1.88
C GLY A 106 -3.44 6.19 -3.37
N ASN A 107 -2.53 5.67 -4.21
CA ASN A 107 -2.75 5.54 -5.65
C ASN A 107 -3.51 4.24 -5.96
N PRO A 108 -4.39 4.22 -6.97
CA PRO A 108 -5.05 2.98 -7.37
C PRO A 108 -4.05 1.98 -7.94
N TYR A 109 -4.21 0.69 -7.59
CA TYR A 109 -3.51 -0.38 -8.29
C TYR A 109 -3.92 -0.39 -9.75
N GLN A 110 -2.96 -0.57 -10.64
CA GLN A 110 -3.17 -0.70 -12.07
C GLN A 110 -3.36 -2.16 -12.43
N TYR A 111 -4.34 -2.44 -13.29
CA TYR A 111 -4.69 -3.77 -13.74
C TYR A 111 -5.00 -3.79 -15.22
N HIS A 112 -4.37 -4.68 -15.96
CA HIS A 112 -4.60 -4.90 -17.39
C HIS A 112 -4.70 -6.40 -17.67
N CYS A 113 -5.72 -6.82 -18.37
CA CYS A 113 -5.89 -8.19 -18.81
C CYS A 113 -6.51 -8.21 -20.23
N PRO A 114 -5.82 -8.83 -21.21
CA PRO A 114 -4.48 -9.43 -21.13
C PRO A 114 -3.39 -8.41 -20.76
N GLY A 115 -2.33 -8.88 -20.08
CA GLY A 115 -1.20 -8.05 -19.73
C GLY A 115 -0.35 -7.66 -20.94
N ILE A 116 0.42 -6.59 -20.81
CA ILE A 116 1.44 -6.19 -21.80
C ILE A 116 2.73 -6.95 -21.56
N HIS A 117 3.07 -7.20 -20.29
CA HIS A 117 4.23 -7.97 -19.85
C HIS A 117 3.89 -9.46 -19.74
N ASN A 118 2.75 -9.78 -19.15
CA ASN A 118 2.22 -11.14 -19.03
C ASN A 118 1.09 -11.35 -20.05
N THR A 119 1.44 -11.59 -21.32
CA THR A 119 0.49 -11.62 -22.44
C THR A 119 -0.56 -12.73 -22.35
N GLU A 120 -0.27 -13.84 -21.67
CA GLU A 120 -1.18 -14.96 -21.43
C GLU A 120 -1.93 -14.83 -20.09
N ASP A 121 -1.68 -13.78 -19.34
CA ASP A 121 -2.13 -13.56 -17.99
C ASP A 121 -2.51 -12.07 -17.81
N TYR A 122 -2.36 -11.51 -16.65
CA TYR A 122 -2.63 -10.10 -16.33
C TYR A 122 -1.38 -9.37 -15.85
N ASP A 123 -1.36 -8.07 -16.03
CA ASP A 123 -0.43 -7.15 -15.40
C ASP A 123 -1.10 -6.47 -14.21
N LEU A 124 -0.48 -6.57 -13.04
CA LEU A 124 -0.91 -5.93 -11.80
C LEU A 124 0.25 -5.19 -11.17
N TYR A 125 0.10 -3.91 -10.89
CA TYR A 125 1.18 -3.13 -10.28
C TYR A 125 0.69 -1.93 -9.46
N SER A 126 1.54 -1.50 -8.54
CA SER A 126 1.47 -0.20 -7.87
C SER A 126 2.45 0.75 -8.53
N MET A 127 2.07 2.00 -8.68
CA MET A 127 2.98 3.07 -9.14
C MET A 127 4.08 3.40 -8.11
N GLY A 128 3.96 2.85 -6.88
CA GLY A 128 4.93 3.06 -5.82
C GLY A 128 4.89 4.46 -5.21
N PRO A 129 5.95 4.84 -4.46
CA PRO A 129 6.00 6.10 -3.73
C PRO A 129 6.00 7.35 -4.62
N GLY A 130 6.41 7.21 -5.88
CA GLY A 130 6.43 8.32 -6.83
C GLY A 130 5.07 8.64 -7.46
N GLY A 131 4.17 7.66 -7.50
CA GLY A 131 2.86 7.81 -8.13
C GLY A 131 2.90 8.06 -9.63
N THR A 132 4.01 7.71 -10.30
CA THR A 132 4.26 7.95 -11.73
C THR A 132 4.52 6.64 -12.47
N GLU A 133 4.19 6.61 -13.76
CA GLU A 133 4.40 5.45 -14.64
C GLU A 133 5.82 5.36 -15.22
N ASP A 134 6.77 6.13 -14.72
CA ASP A 134 8.15 6.15 -15.20
C ASP A 134 8.99 4.90 -14.86
N GLY A 135 8.38 3.91 -14.24
CA GLY A 135 9.02 2.65 -13.86
C GLY A 135 9.87 2.72 -12.60
N ASN A 136 10.18 3.92 -12.10
CA ASN A 136 11.00 4.09 -10.91
C ASN A 136 10.20 3.82 -9.62
N GLY A 137 10.50 2.68 -8.97
CA GLY A 137 9.88 2.31 -7.72
C GLY A 137 8.51 1.65 -7.87
N GLN A 138 8.08 1.28 -9.08
CA GLN A 138 6.91 0.44 -9.30
C GLN A 138 7.07 -0.93 -8.65
N ILE A 139 5.96 -1.48 -8.16
CA ILE A 139 5.87 -2.82 -7.58
C ILE A 139 4.94 -3.63 -8.48
N THR A 140 5.51 -4.61 -9.17
CA THR A 140 4.86 -5.33 -10.27
C THR A 140 4.69 -6.81 -9.96
N ASN A 141 3.75 -7.49 -10.64
CA ASN A 141 3.60 -8.94 -10.60
C ASN A 141 4.51 -9.67 -11.60
N TRP A 142 5.17 -8.95 -12.49
CA TRP A 142 6.17 -9.50 -13.40
C TRP A 142 7.59 -9.23 -12.92
N ASP A 143 8.54 -10.01 -13.41
CA ASP A 143 9.95 -9.81 -13.12
C ASP A 143 10.55 -8.81 -14.11
N ASP A 144 11.08 -7.71 -13.59
CA ASP A 144 11.79 -6.72 -14.37
C ASP A 144 13.29 -7.08 -14.40
N PRO A 145 13.82 -7.48 -15.55
CA PRO A 145 15.23 -7.90 -15.66
C PRO A 145 16.23 -6.79 -15.36
N THR A 146 15.77 -5.54 -15.25
CA THR A 146 16.63 -4.38 -14.96
C THR A 146 16.75 -4.08 -13.45
N LYS A 147 16.04 -4.84 -12.60
CA LYS A 147 16.01 -4.65 -11.12
C LYS A 147 16.73 -5.76 -10.35
N SER A 148 17.79 -6.33 -10.92
CA SER A 148 18.69 -7.28 -10.22
C SER A 148 19.80 -6.57 -9.45
#